data_a35bc9ed1a384f03b11433f491535bbf
#
_entry.id   a35bc9ed1a384f03b11433f491535bbf
#
_cell.length_a   1.000
_cell.length_b   1.000
_cell.length_c   1.000
_cell.angle_alpha   90.00
_cell.angle_beta   90.00
_cell.angle_gamma   90.00
#
_symmetry.space_group_name_H-M   'P 1'
#
loop_
_entity.id
_entity.type
_entity.pdbx_description
1 polymer ?
#
loop_
_entity_poly.entity_id
_entity_poly.type
_entity_poly.pdbx_seq_one_letter_code
_entity_poly.pdbx_strand_id
1 'polypeptide(L)'
;MKKQLDNTLIIAAAGSGKTTKLISLIKNKIEVLPSNKILAVITYTNAATNEIIERLGGNSTIQSNVFIGTIHSFLLRFLIRPYGKILGFVSDELIITEYKIELEESKYQFVTKANIEAQLSRKGIVTYDYIETLAKKIIENANVKEHFCNRIKYLFVDEFQDSSNGQFEIIEKLRKEKKTQVILVGDPEQRIMGFKNKIKKHPIDELQKPNGRKYILKRLKNNYRSSETIVKFINNFHSSIEQNWANTDIESKNAVIFISSTKVNTIIDEFNNICEDENYAQIQPKTRYFLAFENKLYGDFRTTALNHKSKENVPLITSILDFLSAFFNVKKSNLSETLGLDEVELRKKCFLLFNVINQKQPTDLEEILLSIEGVFNFKRAINEAKAQFIIQEKAKKFVEALTVRQSAQSMDSFSEADLYQDSFLTIHKSKGLQADAVLVVAKTENELLKWLEKDKDTRLNSNQDTSRLGYVAFSRPKELLCIACLKPISLETQMLLQKLNVSLYPVLEKPEK
;
A
#
# COMPACT_ATOMS: atom_id res chain seq x y z
N MET A 1 -39.55 -14.06 11.14
CA MET A 1 -38.49 -14.12 10.08
C MET A 1 -37.35 -13.18 10.46
N LYS A 2 -36.09 -13.67 10.67
CA LYS A 2 -34.93 -12.78 10.89
C LYS A 2 -34.69 -11.99 9.60
N LYS A 3 -34.80 -10.66 9.67
CA LYS A 3 -34.53 -9.77 8.54
C LYS A 3 -33.14 -10.07 7.97
N GLN A 4 -33.07 -10.46 6.71
CA GLN A 4 -31.78 -10.73 6.05
C GLN A 4 -30.98 -9.43 6.03
N LEU A 5 -29.72 -9.46 6.48
CA LEU A 5 -28.85 -8.28 6.44
C LEU A 5 -28.45 -7.99 4.99
N ASP A 6 -28.61 -6.75 4.57
CA ASP A 6 -28.24 -6.28 3.22
C ASP A 6 -26.71 -6.03 3.15
N ASN A 7 -25.95 -7.14 3.04
CA ASN A 7 -24.51 -7.03 2.75
C ASN A 7 -24.31 -6.40 1.37
N THR A 8 -23.41 -5.46 1.26
CA THR A 8 -23.29 -4.64 0.03
C THR A 8 -21.84 -4.64 -0.47
N LEU A 9 -21.65 -4.83 -1.77
CA LEU A 9 -20.41 -4.57 -2.49
C LEU A 9 -20.61 -3.32 -3.35
N ILE A 10 -19.81 -2.30 -3.11
CA ILE A 10 -19.81 -1.05 -3.87
C ILE A 10 -18.56 -1.03 -4.75
N ILE A 11 -18.74 -1.13 -6.05
CA ILE A 11 -17.67 -0.90 -7.03
C ILE A 11 -17.68 0.59 -7.37
N ALA A 12 -16.55 1.23 -7.11
CA ALA A 12 -16.42 2.67 -7.17
C ALA A 12 -15.15 3.03 -7.95
N ALA A 13 -15.30 3.32 -9.23
CA ALA A 13 -14.18 3.71 -10.09
C ALA A 13 -13.51 5.01 -9.61
N ALA A 14 -12.30 5.29 -10.11
CA ALA A 14 -11.55 6.49 -9.74
C ALA A 14 -12.39 7.76 -9.97
N GLY A 15 -12.33 8.73 -9.04
CA GLY A 15 -13.07 9.98 -9.15
C GLY A 15 -14.58 9.88 -8.85
N SER A 16 -15.11 8.71 -8.48
CA SER A 16 -16.55 8.49 -8.29
C SER A 16 -17.12 9.00 -6.96
N GLY A 17 -16.34 9.71 -6.13
CA GLY A 17 -16.78 10.14 -4.81
C GLY A 17 -16.89 8.99 -3.79
N LYS A 18 -16.05 7.95 -3.94
CA LYS A 18 -16.01 6.77 -3.07
C LYS A 18 -15.99 7.13 -1.59
N THR A 19 -15.01 7.94 -1.15
CA THR A 19 -14.85 8.35 0.24
C THR A 19 -16.06 9.13 0.76
N THR A 20 -16.61 10.04 -0.03
CA THR A 20 -17.81 10.82 0.31
C THR A 20 -19.03 9.90 0.51
N LYS A 21 -19.22 8.91 -0.37
CA LYS A 21 -20.29 7.92 -0.23
C LYS A 21 -20.10 7.05 1.00
N LEU A 22 -18.87 6.62 1.26
CA LEU A 22 -18.52 5.82 2.43
C LEU A 22 -18.83 6.59 3.72
N ILE A 23 -18.39 7.84 3.85
CA ILE A 23 -18.67 8.73 4.99
C ILE A 23 -20.18 8.88 5.22
N SER A 24 -20.95 9.16 4.17
CA SER A 24 -22.42 9.25 4.27
C SER A 24 -23.04 7.96 4.82
N LEU A 25 -22.59 6.79 4.34
CA LEU A 25 -23.08 5.50 4.84
C LEU A 25 -22.68 5.24 6.29
N ILE A 26 -21.46 5.61 6.69
CA ILE A 26 -20.98 5.49 8.08
C ILE A 26 -21.84 6.36 9.00
N LYS A 27 -22.03 7.65 8.69
CA LYS A 27 -22.85 8.57 9.47
C LYS A 27 -24.27 8.00 9.72
N ASN A 28 -24.94 7.56 8.66
CA ASN A 28 -26.28 6.96 8.76
C ASN A 28 -26.32 5.69 9.64
N LYS A 29 -25.20 4.94 9.71
CA LYS A 29 -25.13 3.74 10.55
C LYS A 29 -24.76 4.05 11.99
N ILE A 30 -24.01 5.11 12.24
CA ILE A 30 -23.70 5.60 13.59
C ILE A 30 -24.99 6.04 14.29
N GLU A 31 -25.88 6.74 13.61
CA GLU A 31 -27.16 7.23 14.16
C GLU A 31 -28.07 6.10 14.72
N VAL A 32 -27.99 4.92 14.12
CA VAL A 32 -28.81 3.75 14.50
C VAL A 32 -28.00 2.64 15.17
N LEU A 33 -26.79 2.94 15.60
CA LEU A 33 -25.89 1.96 16.23
C LEU A 33 -26.30 1.75 17.70
N PRO A 34 -26.65 0.52 18.11
CA PRO A 34 -26.89 0.25 19.53
C PRO A 34 -25.63 0.47 20.37
N SER A 35 -25.75 1.02 21.57
CA SER A 35 -24.62 1.36 22.45
C SER A 35 -23.71 0.16 22.80
N ASN A 36 -24.28 -1.04 22.86
CA ASN A 36 -23.55 -2.29 23.14
C ASN A 36 -22.97 -2.98 21.89
N LYS A 37 -23.06 -2.33 20.73
CA LYS A 37 -22.55 -2.86 19.45
C LYS A 37 -21.46 -1.96 18.89
N ILE A 38 -20.63 -2.53 18.03
CA ILE A 38 -19.50 -1.87 17.39
C ILE A 38 -19.81 -1.67 15.91
N LEU A 39 -19.50 -0.48 15.42
CA LEU A 39 -19.29 -0.19 14.01
C LEU A 39 -17.78 -0.15 13.75
N ALA A 40 -17.30 -0.98 12.84
CA ALA A 40 -15.90 -1.01 12.47
C ALA A 40 -15.73 -0.53 11.01
N VAL A 41 -14.79 0.38 10.80
CA VAL A 41 -14.34 0.84 9.48
C VAL A 41 -12.89 0.41 9.32
N ILE A 42 -12.66 -0.45 8.34
CA ILE A 42 -11.34 -0.95 8.00
C ILE A 42 -10.83 -0.19 6.77
N THR A 43 -9.64 0.35 6.90
CA THR A 43 -8.87 1.00 5.82
C THR A 43 -7.61 0.21 5.52
N TYR A 44 -6.93 0.56 4.42
CA TYR A 44 -5.67 -0.11 4.06
C TYR A 44 -4.44 0.63 4.58
N THR A 45 -4.52 1.95 4.78
CA THR A 45 -3.41 2.80 5.22
C THR A 45 -3.81 3.70 6.39
N ASN A 46 -2.83 4.16 7.17
CA ASN A 46 -3.05 5.15 8.23
C ASN A 46 -3.53 6.49 7.66
N ALA A 47 -3.04 6.90 6.50
CA ALA A 47 -3.49 8.12 5.82
C ALA A 47 -5.01 8.06 5.51
N ALA A 48 -5.50 6.95 4.94
CA ALA A 48 -6.93 6.76 4.70
C ALA A 48 -7.74 6.71 6.01
N THR A 49 -7.18 6.15 7.09
CA THR A 49 -7.78 6.18 8.43
C THR A 49 -7.98 7.63 8.89
N ASN A 50 -6.94 8.45 8.82
CA ASN A 50 -6.97 9.84 9.25
C ASN A 50 -7.95 10.67 8.41
N GLU A 51 -7.96 10.50 7.08
CA GLU A 51 -8.93 11.17 6.20
C GLU A 51 -10.38 10.87 6.61
N ILE A 52 -10.71 9.61 6.90
CA ILE A 52 -12.06 9.24 7.34
C ILE A 52 -12.38 9.89 8.70
N ILE A 53 -11.45 9.87 9.65
CA ILE A 53 -11.62 10.48 10.97
C ILE A 53 -11.89 11.98 10.84
N GLU A 54 -11.09 12.70 10.07
CA GLU A 54 -11.25 14.15 9.84
C GLU A 54 -12.60 14.48 9.20
N ARG A 55 -12.99 13.75 8.17
CA ARG A 55 -14.30 13.94 7.49
C ARG A 55 -15.51 13.58 8.36
N LEU A 56 -15.31 12.82 9.43
CA LEU A 56 -16.35 12.53 10.43
C LEU A 56 -16.42 13.61 11.53
N GLY A 57 -15.50 14.58 11.55
CA GLY A 57 -15.45 15.69 12.51
C GLY A 57 -14.30 15.61 13.52
N GLY A 58 -13.31 14.74 13.27
CA GLY A 58 -12.15 14.54 14.13
C GLY A 58 -12.37 13.51 15.26
N ASN A 59 -11.28 13.17 15.94
CA ASN A 59 -11.29 12.12 16.98
C ASN A 59 -12.27 12.39 18.13
N SER A 60 -12.47 13.65 18.49
CA SER A 60 -13.34 14.06 19.61
C SER A 60 -14.83 13.81 19.37
N THR A 61 -15.24 13.69 18.09
CA THR A 61 -16.64 13.46 17.71
C THR A 61 -16.98 11.98 17.53
N ILE A 62 -15.96 11.11 17.46
CA ILE A 62 -16.15 9.68 17.22
C ILE A 62 -16.59 8.99 18.52
N GLN A 63 -17.74 8.32 18.48
CA GLN A 63 -18.27 7.56 19.62
C GLN A 63 -17.32 6.40 19.98
N SER A 64 -17.25 6.06 21.27
CA SER A 64 -16.35 5.00 21.79
C SER A 64 -16.59 3.60 21.21
N ASN A 65 -17.79 3.35 20.69
CA ASN A 65 -18.19 2.10 20.03
C ASN A 65 -18.03 2.14 18.50
N VAL A 66 -17.37 3.17 17.96
CA VAL A 66 -16.95 3.25 16.57
C VAL A 66 -15.44 3.02 16.49
N PHE A 67 -15.01 2.08 15.66
CA PHE A 67 -13.62 1.80 15.39
C PHE A 67 -13.30 2.20 13.93
N ILE A 68 -12.25 2.98 13.74
CA ILE A 68 -11.70 3.31 12.43
C ILE A 68 -10.20 3.00 12.49
N GLY A 69 -9.71 2.18 11.57
CA GLY A 69 -8.31 1.78 11.56
C GLY A 69 -7.97 0.74 10.51
N THR A 70 -6.70 0.33 10.50
CA THR A 70 -6.22 -0.69 9.56
C THR A 70 -6.76 -2.08 9.93
N ILE A 71 -6.75 -3.00 8.95
CA ILE A 71 -7.16 -4.40 9.18
C ILE A 71 -6.35 -5.07 10.29
N HIS A 72 -5.03 -4.81 10.35
CA HIS A 72 -4.18 -5.36 11.41
C HIS A 72 -4.58 -4.83 12.79
N SER A 73 -4.82 -3.52 12.91
CA SER A 73 -5.30 -2.91 14.16
C SER A 73 -6.65 -3.47 14.60
N PHE A 74 -7.56 -3.73 13.66
CA PHE A 74 -8.85 -4.37 13.91
C PHE A 74 -8.68 -5.80 14.44
N LEU A 75 -7.89 -6.63 13.77
CA LEU A 75 -7.64 -8.02 14.18
C LEU A 75 -6.95 -8.09 15.54
N LEU A 76 -5.98 -7.20 15.80
CA LEU A 76 -5.32 -7.10 17.10
C LEU A 76 -6.28 -6.71 18.20
N ARG A 77 -7.08 -5.66 18.00
CA ARG A 77 -7.97 -5.11 19.03
C ARG A 77 -9.14 -6.05 19.38
N PHE A 78 -9.72 -6.70 18.36
CA PHE A 78 -10.99 -7.43 18.55
C PHE A 78 -10.88 -8.95 18.55
N LEU A 79 -9.75 -9.51 18.08
CA LEU A 79 -9.52 -10.97 18.07
C LEU A 79 -8.29 -11.37 18.88
N ILE A 80 -7.11 -10.86 18.55
CA ILE A 80 -5.87 -11.40 19.12
C ILE A 80 -5.73 -11.03 20.58
N ARG A 81 -5.83 -9.76 20.94
CA ARG A 81 -5.71 -9.32 22.34
C ARG A 81 -6.76 -9.92 23.27
N PRO A 82 -8.07 -9.97 22.91
CA PRO A 82 -9.09 -10.50 23.82
C PRO A 82 -9.07 -12.02 23.97
N TYR A 83 -8.69 -12.77 22.91
CA TYR A 83 -8.88 -14.22 22.89
C TYR A 83 -7.59 -15.02 22.73
N GLY A 84 -6.52 -14.40 22.23
CA GLY A 84 -5.28 -15.11 21.93
C GLY A 84 -4.65 -15.76 23.17
N LYS A 85 -4.68 -15.06 24.32
CA LYS A 85 -4.21 -15.60 25.61
C LYS A 85 -5.07 -16.76 26.08
N ILE A 86 -6.38 -16.56 26.10
CA ILE A 86 -7.35 -17.56 26.57
C ILE A 86 -7.20 -18.88 25.81
N LEU A 87 -6.86 -18.80 24.53
CA LEU A 87 -6.66 -19.96 23.66
C LEU A 87 -5.19 -20.45 23.62
N GLY A 88 -4.28 -19.86 24.42
CA GLY A 88 -2.89 -20.28 24.49
C GLY A 88 -2.05 -19.93 23.25
N PHE A 89 -2.50 -18.99 22.42
CA PHE A 89 -1.78 -18.56 21.22
C PHE A 89 -0.79 -17.42 21.49
N VAL A 90 -1.03 -16.60 22.51
CA VAL A 90 -0.16 -15.49 22.90
C VAL A 90 -0.02 -15.43 24.42
N SER A 91 1.06 -14.77 24.90
CA SER A 91 1.26 -14.49 26.33
C SER A 91 0.53 -13.20 26.76
N ASP A 92 0.63 -12.87 28.06
CA ASP A 92 0.06 -11.65 28.65
C ASP A 92 0.63 -10.39 28.04
N GLU A 93 1.93 -10.35 27.86
CA GLU A 93 2.63 -9.27 27.23
C GLU A 93 2.69 -9.54 25.72
N LEU A 94 2.01 -8.69 24.95
CA LEU A 94 1.93 -8.81 23.50
C LEU A 94 2.67 -7.67 22.82
N ILE A 95 3.79 -8.01 22.20
CA ILE A 95 4.62 -7.10 21.42
C ILE A 95 4.38 -7.36 19.94
N ILE A 96 4.02 -6.32 19.22
CA ILE A 96 3.84 -6.37 17.76
C ILE A 96 5.08 -5.81 17.08
N THR A 97 5.60 -6.53 16.10
CA THR A 97 6.83 -6.17 15.41
C THR A 97 6.71 -6.26 13.90
N GLU A 98 7.37 -5.34 13.19
CA GLU A 98 7.58 -5.40 11.75
C GLU A 98 8.67 -6.42 11.33
N TYR A 99 9.21 -7.14 12.29
CA TYR A 99 10.22 -8.16 12.07
C TYR A 99 9.78 -9.17 11.02
N LYS A 100 10.61 -9.36 10.00
CA LYS A 100 10.40 -10.41 9.00
C LYS A 100 11.32 -11.58 9.29
N ILE A 101 10.74 -12.76 9.42
CA ILE A 101 11.51 -13.98 9.53
C ILE A 101 11.96 -14.38 8.14
N GLU A 102 13.25 -14.22 7.87
CA GLU A 102 13.91 -14.69 6.65
C GLU A 102 14.57 -16.03 6.94
N LEU A 103 14.33 -17.01 6.09
CA LEU A 103 14.95 -18.33 6.14
C LEU A 103 15.65 -18.58 4.80
N GLU A 104 16.73 -19.36 4.83
CA GLU A 104 17.37 -19.84 3.60
C GLU A 104 16.35 -20.57 2.71
N GLU A 105 16.45 -20.40 1.39
CA GLU A 105 15.54 -21.02 0.44
C GLU A 105 15.63 -22.55 0.55
N SER A 106 14.58 -23.15 1.09
CA SER A 106 14.44 -24.59 1.20
C SER A 106 13.00 -25.02 0.93
N LYS A 107 12.81 -26.28 0.54
CA LYS A 107 11.48 -26.87 0.33
C LYS A 107 10.55 -26.75 1.54
N TYR A 108 11.12 -26.65 2.75
CA TYR A 108 10.38 -26.62 4.03
C TYR A 108 10.33 -25.23 4.68
N GLN A 109 10.84 -24.20 4.02
CA GLN A 109 10.93 -22.86 4.62
C GLN A 109 9.59 -22.31 5.15
N PHE A 110 8.47 -22.57 4.45
CA PHE A 110 7.15 -22.10 4.88
C PHE A 110 6.67 -22.78 6.16
N VAL A 111 6.88 -24.09 6.28
CA VAL A 111 6.51 -24.85 7.50
C VAL A 111 7.36 -24.40 8.66
N THR A 112 8.66 -24.23 8.44
CA THR A 112 9.60 -23.75 9.45
C THR A 112 9.26 -22.34 9.89
N LYS A 113 8.98 -21.42 8.95
CA LYS A 113 8.55 -20.03 9.27
C LYS A 113 7.29 -20.03 10.12
N ALA A 114 6.26 -20.78 9.73
CA ALA A 114 5.00 -20.85 10.46
C ALA A 114 5.16 -21.40 11.89
N ASN A 115 6.06 -22.36 12.08
CA ASN A 115 6.37 -22.92 13.39
C ASN A 115 7.11 -21.91 14.28
N ILE A 116 8.10 -21.19 13.75
CA ILE A 116 8.83 -20.15 14.47
C ILE A 116 7.85 -19.02 14.87
N GLU A 117 7.01 -18.54 13.95
CA GLU A 117 6.00 -17.52 14.23
C GLU A 117 5.02 -17.95 15.32
N ALA A 118 4.57 -19.22 15.30
CA ALA A 118 3.70 -19.78 16.32
C ALA A 118 4.38 -19.87 17.71
N GLN A 119 5.65 -20.20 17.76
CA GLN A 119 6.41 -20.25 19.02
C GLN A 119 6.70 -18.85 19.55
N LEU A 120 7.08 -17.90 18.69
CA LEU A 120 7.27 -16.50 19.06
C LEU A 120 5.97 -15.89 19.60
N SER A 121 4.83 -16.16 18.97
CA SER A 121 3.54 -15.64 19.44
C SER A 121 3.18 -16.14 20.84
N ARG A 122 3.45 -17.40 21.17
CA ARG A 122 3.28 -17.94 22.53
C ARG A 122 4.20 -17.27 23.56
N LYS A 123 5.36 -16.78 23.12
CA LYS A 123 6.30 -15.98 23.92
C LYS A 123 5.95 -14.47 23.93
N GLY A 124 4.82 -14.08 23.35
CA GLY A 124 4.32 -12.69 23.31
C GLY A 124 4.83 -11.83 22.16
N ILE A 125 5.52 -12.39 21.18
CA ILE A 125 6.02 -11.65 20.03
C ILE A 125 5.24 -12.05 18.77
N VAL A 126 4.51 -11.11 18.18
CA VAL A 126 3.72 -11.33 16.96
C VAL A 126 4.23 -10.43 15.85
N THR A 127 4.65 -11.03 14.73
CA THR A 127 5.04 -10.30 13.53
C THR A 127 3.81 -9.81 12.76
N TYR A 128 3.93 -8.69 12.02
CA TYR A 128 2.84 -8.22 11.16
C TYR A 128 2.38 -9.28 10.17
N ASP A 129 3.31 -10.06 9.59
CA ASP A 129 3.00 -11.14 8.64
C ASP A 129 2.16 -12.26 9.27
N TYR A 130 2.29 -12.47 10.59
CA TYR A 130 1.60 -13.54 11.31
C TYR A 130 0.23 -13.15 11.86
N ILE A 131 -0.09 -11.85 11.94
CA ILE A 131 -1.37 -11.35 12.50
C ILE A 131 -2.58 -12.01 11.83
N GLU A 132 -2.59 -12.08 10.50
CA GLU A 132 -3.69 -12.67 9.74
C GLU A 132 -3.83 -14.16 10.04
N THR A 133 -2.73 -14.91 10.00
CA THR A 133 -2.70 -16.35 10.29
C THR A 133 -3.18 -16.63 11.71
N LEU A 134 -2.72 -15.84 12.68
CA LEU A 134 -3.11 -15.97 14.07
C LEU A 134 -4.60 -15.66 14.28
N ALA A 135 -5.10 -14.59 13.66
CA ALA A 135 -6.52 -14.23 13.72
C ALA A 135 -7.42 -15.31 13.10
N LYS A 136 -6.98 -15.94 12.00
CA LYS A 136 -7.69 -17.08 11.38
C LYS A 136 -7.77 -18.26 12.34
N LYS A 137 -6.69 -18.62 13.02
CA LYS A 137 -6.67 -19.69 14.03
C LYS A 137 -7.61 -19.40 15.21
N ILE A 138 -7.60 -18.17 15.71
CA ILE A 138 -8.43 -17.73 16.84
C ILE A 138 -9.93 -17.82 16.50
N ILE A 139 -10.33 -17.35 15.31
CA ILE A 139 -11.74 -17.31 14.89
C ILE A 139 -12.30 -18.69 14.50
N GLU A 140 -11.47 -19.74 14.40
CA GLU A 140 -11.96 -21.13 14.26
C GLU A 140 -12.67 -21.61 15.53
N ASN A 141 -12.32 -21.10 16.71
CA ASN A 141 -13.03 -21.42 17.94
C ASN A 141 -14.48 -20.91 17.87
N ALA A 142 -15.45 -21.81 18.02
CA ALA A 142 -16.87 -21.51 17.84
C ALA A 142 -17.37 -20.44 18.82
N ASN A 143 -16.95 -20.50 20.09
CA ASN A 143 -17.36 -19.54 21.13
C ASN A 143 -16.78 -18.15 20.86
N VAL A 144 -15.50 -18.08 20.46
CA VAL A 144 -14.86 -16.82 20.07
C VAL A 144 -15.55 -16.23 18.85
N LYS A 145 -15.81 -17.04 17.82
CA LYS A 145 -16.50 -16.60 16.62
C LYS A 145 -17.87 -16.04 16.93
N GLU A 146 -18.66 -16.76 17.74
CA GLU A 146 -20.00 -16.31 18.13
C GLU A 146 -19.93 -14.97 18.90
N HIS A 147 -19.06 -14.88 19.91
CA HIS A 147 -18.92 -13.67 20.72
C HIS A 147 -18.44 -12.48 19.88
N PHE A 148 -17.45 -12.68 19.02
CA PHE A 148 -16.93 -11.66 18.13
C PHE A 148 -18.00 -11.15 17.15
N CYS A 149 -18.75 -12.06 16.50
CA CYS A 149 -19.83 -11.70 15.59
C CYS A 149 -20.99 -11.00 16.30
N ASN A 150 -21.24 -11.33 17.57
CA ASN A 150 -22.27 -10.64 18.38
C ASN A 150 -21.90 -9.19 18.69
N ARG A 151 -20.62 -8.85 18.77
CA ARG A 151 -20.16 -7.49 19.08
C ARG A 151 -20.20 -6.56 17.88
N ILE A 152 -19.82 -7.05 16.69
CA ILE A 152 -19.69 -6.23 15.48
C ILE A 152 -21.06 -6.15 14.77
N LYS A 153 -21.68 -4.97 14.76
CA LYS A 153 -22.97 -4.75 14.08
C LYS A 153 -22.78 -4.36 12.62
N TYR A 154 -21.83 -3.46 12.35
CA TYR A 154 -21.50 -2.98 11.01
C TYR A 154 -20.01 -3.10 10.77
N LEU A 155 -19.65 -3.63 9.61
CA LEU A 155 -18.27 -3.73 9.14
C LEU A 155 -18.17 -3.09 7.77
N PHE A 156 -17.45 -1.98 7.69
CA PHE A 156 -17.05 -1.33 6.46
C PHE A 156 -15.62 -1.71 6.11
N VAL A 157 -15.36 -2.01 4.86
CA VAL A 157 -14.01 -2.28 4.35
C VAL A 157 -13.78 -1.39 3.14
N ASP A 158 -12.93 -0.39 3.29
CA ASP A 158 -12.48 0.46 2.19
C ASP A 158 -11.29 -0.17 1.47
N GLU A 159 -11.04 0.22 0.23
CA GLU A 159 -9.99 -0.33 -0.64
C GLU A 159 -9.98 -1.87 -0.66
N PHE A 160 -11.18 -2.48 -0.71
CA PHE A 160 -11.35 -3.93 -0.60
C PHE A 160 -10.51 -4.72 -1.62
N GLN A 161 -10.20 -4.14 -2.79
CA GLN A 161 -9.32 -4.75 -3.79
C GLN A 161 -7.88 -4.98 -3.30
N ASP A 162 -7.46 -4.35 -2.20
CA ASP A 162 -6.13 -4.55 -1.62
C ASP A 162 -6.12 -5.61 -0.49
N SER A 163 -7.29 -6.14 -0.14
CA SER A 163 -7.43 -7.18 0.89
C SER A 163 -6.85 -8.52 0.42
N SER A 164 -6.25 -9.27 1.35
CA SER A 164 -5.81 -10.64 1.09
C SER A 164 -6.99 -11.63 1.08
N ASN A 165 -6.78 -12.82 0.52
CA ASN A 165 -7.77 -13.90 0.61
C ASN A 165 -8.07 -14.29 2.05
N GLY A 166 -7.05 -14.29 2.92
CA GLY A 166 -7.23 -14.65 4.33
C GLY A 166 -8.01 -13.59 5.12
N GLN A 167 -7.80 -12.31 4.82
CA GLN A 167 -8.61 -11.22 5.38
C GLN A 167 -10.08 -11.35 4.94
N PHE A 168 -10.30 -11.66 3.65
CA PHE A 168 -11.65 -11.92 3.15
C PHE A 168 -12.31 -13.13 3.81
N GLU A 169 -11.58 -14.21 4.07
CA GLU A 169 -12.10 -15.38 4.80
C GLU A 169 -12.61 -15.00 6.19
N ILE A 170 -11.89 -14.14 6.92
CA ILE A 170 -12.33 -13.63 8.24
C ILE A 170 -13.61 -12.79 8.09
N ILE A 171 -13.67 -11.90 7.10
CA ILE A 171 -14.85 -11.09 6.81
C ILE A 171 -16.05 -11.99 6.46
N GLU A 172 -15.86 -13.03 5.67
CA GLU A 172 -16.92 -13.99 5.31
C GLU A 172 -17.43 -14.80 6.52
N LYS A 173 -16.57 -15.10 7.50
CA LYS A 173 -17.02 -15.73 8.75
C LYS A 173 -17.97 -14.82 9.52
N LEU A 174 -17.66 -13.51 9.62
CA LEU A 174 -18.57 -12.50 10.21
C LEU A 174 -19.90 -12.43 9.45
N ARG A 175 -19.86 -12.35 8.13
CA ARG A 175 -21.06 -12.25 7.30
C ARG A 175 -21.97 -13.48 7.43
N LYS A 176 -21.38 -14.69 7.43
CA LYS A 176 -22.12 -15.97 7.46
C LYS A 176 -22.92 -16.14 8.75
N GLU A 177 -22.49 -15.58 9.87
CA GLU A 177 -23.22 -15.61 11.14
C GLU A 177 -24.48 -14.73 11.13
N LYS A 178 -24.71 -13.94 10.09
CA LYS A 178 -25.91 -13.10 9.90
C LYS A 178 -26.20 -12.13 11.06
N LYS A 179 -25.18 -11.75 11.81
CA LYS A 179 -25.24 -10.80 12.94
C LYS A 179 -24.61 -9.46 12.57
N THR A 180 -23.64 -9.48 11.64
CA THR A 180 -22.89 -8.33 11.14
C THR A 180 -23.33 -7.99 9.71
N GLN A 181 -23.70 -6.74 9.48
CA GLN A 181 -23.85 -6.22 8.12
C GLN A 181 -22.49 -5.81 7.59
N VAL A 182 -22.09 -6.35 6.43
CA VAL A 182 -20.80 -6.10 5.79
C VAL A 182 -20.98 -5.21 4.56
N ILE A 183 -20.21 -4.14 4.49
CA ILE A 183 -20.16 -3.21 3.36
C ILE A 183 -18.72 -3.17 2.85
N LEU A 184 -18.50 -3.67 1.64
CA LEU A 184 -17.23 -3.68 0.95
C LEU A 184 -17.23 -2.56 -0.09
N VAL A 185 -16.16 -1.77 -0.14
CA VAL A 185 -16.00 -0.69 -1.12
C VAL A 185 -14.64 -0.83 -1.78
N GLY A 186 -14.60 -0.81 -3.11
CA GLY A 186 -13.33 -0.96 -3.82
C GLY A 186 -13.45 -0.75 -5.32
N ASP A 187 -12.28 -0.72 -5.96
CA ASP A 187 -12.12 -0.61 -7.40
C ASP A 187 -11.21 -1.72 -7.92
N PRO A 188 -11.72 -2.71 -8.67
CA PRO A 188 -10.90 -3.83 -9.16
C PRO A 188 -9.74 -3.36 -10.06
N GLU A 189 -9.91 -2.23 -10.77
CA GLU A 189 -8.87 -1.70 -11.65
C GLU A 189 -7.78 -0.91 -10.89
N GLN A 190 -7.98 -0.60 -9.60
CA GLN A 190 -6.94 -0.02 -8.74
C GLN A 190 -6.18 -1.05 -7.91
N ARG A 191 -6.32 -2.34 -8.19
CA ARG A 191 -5.54 -3.41 -7.57
C ARG A 191 -4.15 -3.48 -8.20
N ILE A 192 -3.20 -2.72 -7.68
CA ILE A 192 -1.81 -2.64 -8.16
C ILE A 192 -0.78 -3.17 -7.13
N MET A 193 -1.24 -3.75 -6.02
CA MET A 193 -0.39 -4.35 -4.98
C MET A 193 -0.35 -5.89 -5.05
N GLY A 194 -0.82 -6.49 -6.15
CA GLY A 194 -0.94 -7.94 -6.34
C GLY A 194 0.39 -8.68 -6.37
N PHE A 195 1.50 -7.99 -6.70
CA PHE A 195 2.84 -8.55 -6.61
C PHE A 195 3.21 -9.02 -5.19
N LYS A 196 2.62 -8.43 -4.14
CA LYS A 196 2.82 -8.85 -2.75
C LYS A 196 2.08 -10.15 -2.41
N ASN A 197 0.94 -10.41 -3.04
CA ASN A 197 0.00 -11.44 -2.59
C ASN A 197 -0.16 -12.63 -3.56
N LYS A 198 0.46 -12.65 -4.74
CA LYS A 198 0.37 -13.70 -5.79
C LYS A 198 -1.06 -14.27 -6.01
N ILE A 199 -2.10 -13.44 -5.85
CA ILE A 199 -3.50 -13.87 -5.91
C ILE A 199 -3.94 -13.92 -7.37
N LYS A 200 -4.14 -15.11 -7.92
CA LYS A 200 -4.63 -15.31 -9.30
C LYS A 200 -6.07 -14.82 -9.50
N LYS A 201 -6.94 -14.98 -8.49
CA LYS A 201 -8.35 -14.55 -8.54
C LYS A 201 -8.69 -13.84 -7.24
N HIS A 202 -8.95 -12.54 -7.34
CA HIS A 202 -9.30 -11.74 -6.17
C HIS A 202 -10.80 -11.86 -5.86
N PRO A 203 -11.21 -11.88 -4.57
CA PRO A 203 -12.62 -11.94 -4.18
C PRO A 203 -13.49 -10.85 -4.80
N ILE A 204 -12.98 -9.63 -5.02
CA ILE A 204 -13.74 -8.54 -5.64
C ILE A 204 -14.24 -8.91 -7.05
N ASP A 205 -13.44 -9.66 -7.82
CA ASP A 205 -13.80 -10.08 -9.17
C ASP A 205 -14.86 -11.19 -9.13
N GLU A 206 -14.70 -12.14 -8.21
CA GLU A 206 -15.65 -13.26 -8.04
C GLU A 206 -17.01 -12.80 -7.50
N LEU A 207 -17.04 -11.83 -6.59
CA LEU A 207 -18.28 -11.30 -6.01
C LEU A 207 -19.13 -10.50 -7.00
N GLN A 208 -18.57 -10.06 -8.12
CA GLN A 208 -19.30 -9.37 -9.18
C GLN A 208 -20.06 -10.32 -10.10
N LYS A 209 -19.75 -11.63 -10.09
CA LYS A 209 -20.39 -12.62 -10.97
C LYS A 209 -21.82 -12.92 -10.52
N PRO A 210 -22.76 -13.22 -11.48
CA PRO A 210 -24.18 -13.44 -11.17
C PRO A 210 -24.43 -14.59 -10.18
N ASN A 211 -23.63 -15.64 -10.24
CA ASN A 211 -23.80 -16.85 -9.41
C ASN A 211 -23.24 -16.73 -7.99
N GLY A 212 -22.59 -15.63 -7.66
CA GLY A 212 -21.92 -15.40 -6.36
C GLY A 212 -22.64 -14.40 -5.44
N ARG A 213 -23.92 -14.06 -5.68
CA ARG A 213 -24.63 -12.93 -5.02
C ARG A 213 -24.88 -13.13 -3.54
N LYS A 214 -23.80 -13.09 -2.77
CA LYS A 214 -23.82 -12.97 -1.30
C LYS A 214 -23.92 -11.50 -0.85
N TYR A 215 -23.72 -10.57 -1.78
CA TYR A 215 -23.71 -9.13 -1.59
C TYR A 215 -24.62 -8.45 -2.61
N ILE A 216 -25.29 -7.40 -2.21
CA ILE A 216 -25.99 -6.49 -3.11
C ILE A 216 -24.94 -5.65 -3.83
N LEU A 217 -24.84 -5.80 -5.15
CA LEU A 217 -23.87 -5.09 -5.96
C LEU A 217 -24.39 -3.69 -6.30
N LYS A 218 -23.62 -2.66 -5.96
CA LYS A 218 -23.84 -1.27 -6.33
C LYS A 218 -22.65 -0.76 -7.12
N ARG A 219 -22.87 0.10 -8.12
CA ARG A 219 -21.83 0.72 -8.93
C ARG A 219 -21.96 2.23 -8.85
N LEU A 220 -20.86 2.94 -8.52
CA LEU A 220 -20.79 4.39 -8.60
C LEU A 220 -20.26 4.75 -9.98
N LYS A 221 -21.16 5.31 -10.82
CA LYS A 221 -20.86 5.57 -12.22
C LYS A 221 -20.42 7.01 -12.51
N ASN A 222 -20.71 7.97 -11.64
CA ASN A 222 -20.37 9.36 -11.88
C ASN A 222 -18.92 9.64 -11.54
N ASN A 223 -18.22 10.40 -12.39
CA ASN A 223 -16.88 10.90 -12.11
C ASN A 223 -16.96 12.40 -11.80
N TYR A 224 -16.60 12.76 -10.58
CA TYR A 224 -16.59 14.14 -10.06
C TYR A 224 -15.20 14.75 -10.04
N ARG A 225 -14.19 14.06 -10.59
CA ARG A 225 -12.80 14.49 -10.55
C ARG A 225 -12.35 15.13 -11.84
N SER A 226 -12.51 14.39 -12.92
CA SER A 226 -11.79 14.65 -14.16
C SER A 226 -12.68 15.32 -15.19
N SER A 227 -12.07 16.00 -16.17
CA SER A 227 -12.75 16.54 -17.36
C SER A 227 -13.40 15.45 -18.19
N GLU A 228 -14.36 15.81 -19.02
CA GLU A 228 -15.13 14.87 -19.86
C GLU A 228 -14.22 14.02 -20.76
N THR A 229 -13.21 14.66 -21.39
CA THR A 229 -12.27 13.98 -22.29
C THR A 229 -11.47 12.91 -21.56
N ILE A 230 -10.98 13.22 -20.34
CA ILE A 230 -10.27 12.25 -19.51
C ILE A 230 -11.19 11.11 -19.08
N VAL A 231 -12.45 11.40 -18.71
CA VAL A 231 -13.42 10.36 -18.35
C VAL A 231 -13.69 9.42 -19.52
N LYS A 232 -13.87 9.94 -20.73
CA LYS A 232 -14.04 9.13 -21.96
C LYS A 232 -12.80 8.26 -22.22
N PHE A 233 -11.61 8.80 -22.01
CA PHE A 233 -10.36 8.07 -22.19
C PHE A 233 -10.22 6.92 -21.18
N ILE A 234 -10.37 7.17 -19.88
CA ILE A 234 -10.21 6.15 -18.84
C ILE A 234 -11.29 5.06 -18.86
N ASN A 235 -12.47 5.33 -19.42
CA ASN A 235 -13.52 4.34 -19.63
C ASN A 235 -13.06 3.16 -20.50
N ASN A 236 -12.08 3.36 -21.39
CA ASN A 236 -11.49 2.28 -22.16
C ASN A 236 -10.77 1.23 -21.31
N PHE A 237 -10.37 1.58 -20.09
CA PHE A 237 -9.51 0.78 -19.22
C PHE A 237 -10.20 0.30 -17.94
N HIS A 238 -11.53 0.38 -17.86
CA HIS A 238 -12.29 -0.12 -16.71
C HIS A 238 -13.21 -1.27 -17.10
N SER A 239 -12.97 -2.46 -16.54
CA SER A 239 -13.67 -3.70 -16.90
C SER A 239 -15.14 -3.75 -16.44
N SER A 240 -15.51 -3.03 -15.36
CA SER A 240 -16.81 -3.21 -14.67
C SER A 240 -17.73 -2.01 -14.71
N ILE A 241 -17.20 -0.81 -14.97
CA ILE A 241 -17.95 0.45 -14.93
C ILE A 241 -17.59 1.29 -16.16
N GLU A 242 -18.60 1.82 -16.80
CA GLU A 242 -18.49 2.96 -17.68
C GLU A 242 -18.95 4.19 -16.88
N GLN A 243 -18.06 5.16 -16.72
CA GLN A 243 -18.30 6.35 -15.91
C GLN A 243 -19.00 7.43 -16.73
N ASN A 244 -19.94 8.13 -16.09
CA ASN A 244 -20.54 9.37 -16.58
C ASN A 244 -19.72 10.55 -16.05
N TRP A 245 -19.40 11.49 -16.92
CA TRP A 245 -18.85 12.76 -16.48
C TRP A 245 -19.86 13.54 -15.64
N ALA A 246 -19.44 14.03 -14.48
CA ALA A 246 -20.30 14.76 -13.54
C ALA A 246 -19.60 15.99 -12.95
N ASN A 247 -18.37 16.29 -13.36
CA ASN A 247 -17.65 17.48 -12.95
C ASN A 247 -17.87 18.60 -13.98
N THR A 248 -18.93 19.37 -13.82
CA THR A 248 -19.30 20.46 -14.72
C THR A 248 -18.44 21.72 -14.56
N ASP A 249 -17.59 21.77 -13.55
CA ASP A 249 -16.74 22.92 -13.28
C ASP A 249 -15.47 22.95 -14.16
N ILE A 250 -15.18 21.83 -14.84
CA ILE A 250 -14.03 21.68 -15.73
C ILE A 250 -14.53 21.46 -17.17
N GLU A 251 -14.41 22.48 -18.00
CA GLU A 251 -14.66 22.34 -19.43
C GLU A 251 -13.52 21.56 -20.11
N SER A 252 -13.90 20.66 -21.00
CA SER A 252 -12.95 19.78 -21.66
C SER A 252 -12.49 20.42 -22.98
N LYS A 253 -11.25 20.89 -23.01
CA LYS A 253 -10.50 21.07 -24.26
C LYS A 253 -9.66 19.82 -24.54
N ASN A 254 -8.64 19.85 -25.34
CA ASN A 254 -7.78 18.71 -25.71
C ASN A 254 -7.01 18.11 -24.52
N ALA A 255 -7.72 17.49 -23.57
CA ALA A 255 -7.20 17.15 -22.25
C ALA A 255 -6.35 15.88 -22.20
N VAL A 256 -6.24 15.10 -23.28
CA VAL A 256 -5.38 13.90 -23.35
C VAL A 256 -4.43 14.02 -24.54
N ILE A 257 -3.13 14.11 -24.23
CA ILE A 257 -2.08 14.46 -25.20
C ILE A 257 -0.95 13.44 -25.12
N PHE A 258 -0.40 13.07 -26.28
CA PHE A 258 0.85 12.33 -26.37
C PHE A 258 1.99 13.25 -26.83
N ILE A 259 3.02 13.40 -26.01
CA ILE A 259 4.22 14.21 -26.30
C ILE A 259 5.22 13.32 -27.03
N SER A 260 5.51 13.65 -28.30
CA SER A 260 6.38 12.88 -29.16
C SER A 260 7.84 13.30 -29.03
N SER A 261 8.49 12.90 -27.94
CA SER A 261 9.93 13.05 -27.72
C SER A 261 10.49 11.86 -26.94
N THR A 262 11.77 11.56 -27.15
CA THR A 262 12.49 10.49 -26.43
C THR A 262 13.43 11.02 -25.33
N LYS A 263 13.57 12.35 -25.23
CA LYS A 263 14.42 13.02 -24.23
C LYS A 263 13.58 13.47 -23.03
N VAL A 264 13.92 13.02 -21.83
CA VAL A 264 13.16 13.32 -20.59
C VAL A 264 13.01 14.83 -20.37
N ASN A 265 14.09 15.59 -20.53
CA ASN A 265 14.08 17.04 -20.34
C ASN A 265 13.07 17.71 -21.28
N THR A 266 13.15 17.38 -22.57
CA THR A 266 12.22 17.92 -23.58
C THR A 266 10.77 17.55 -23.27
N ILE A 267 10.51 16.32 -22.81
CA ILE A 267 9.16 15.90 -22.42
C ILE A 267 8.63 16.74 -21.25
N ILE A 268 9.48 17.01 -20.25
CA ILE A 268 9.10 17.82 -19.09
C ILE A 268 8.87 19.27 -19.49
N ASP A 269 9.77 19.84 -20.30
CA ASP A 269 9.64 21.21 -20.77
C ASP A 269 8.35 21.41 -21.58
N GLU A 270 8.06 20.49 -22.52
CA GLU A 270 6.84 20.54 -23.30
C GLU A 270 5.58 20.30 -22.47
N PHE A 271 5.63 19.42 -21.48
CA PHE A 271 4.52 19.28 -20.53
C PHE A 271 4.24 20.57 -19.79
N ASN A 272 5.28 21.29 -19.34
CA ASN A 272 5.13 22.56 -18.68
C ASN A 272 4.57 23.63 -19.62
N ASN A 273 5.06 23.68 -20.88
CA ASN A 273 4.54 24.58 -21.92
C ASN A 273 3.03 24.33 -22.17
N ILE A 274 2.65 23.06 -22.29
CA ILE A 274 1.23 22.65 -22.47
C ILE A 274 0.38 23.06 -21.25
N CYS A 275 0.91 22.96 -20.03
CA CYS A 275 0.21 23.40 -18.82
C CYS A 275 -0.03 24.92 -18.78
N GLU A 276 0.79 25.70 -19.48
CA GLU A 276 0.69 27.17 -19.54
C GLU A 276 -0.12 27.67 -20.76
N ASP A 277 -0.42 26.78 -21.71
CA ASP A 277 -1.18 27.12 -22.92
C ASP A 277 -2.69 26.97 -22.68
N GLU A 278 -3.42 28.09 -22.78
CA GLU A 278 -4.88 28.18 -22.62
C GLU A 278 -5.68 27.30 -23.62
N ASN A 279 -5.05 26.85 -24.71
CA ASN A 279 -5.69 25.93 -25.65
C ASN A 279 -5.82 24.50 -25.08
N TYR A 280 -5.02 24.15 -24.06
CA TYR A 280 -4.97 22.82 -23.45
C TYR A 280 -5.45 22.82 -22.01
N ALA A 281 -5.06 23.81 -21.20
CA ALA A 281 -5.48 23.95 -19.82
C ALA A 281 -6.41 25.17 -19.66
N GLN A 282 -7.58 24.98 -19.06
CA GLN A 282 -8.54 26.05 -18.83
C GLN A 282 -8.12 26.95 -17.67
N ILE A 283 -7.52 26.37 -16.65
CA ILE A 283 -6.95 27.02 -15.48
C ILE A 283 -5.49 26.59 -15.42
N GLN A 284 -4.56 27.52 -15.24
CA GLN A 284 -3.15 27.13 -15.05
C GLN A 284 -3.04 26.08 -13.94
N PRO A 285 -2.61 24.84 -14.26
CA PRO A 285 -2.58 23.76 -13.28
C PRO A 285 -1.67 24.13 -12.09
N LYS A 286 -2.24 24.16 -10.89
CA LYS A 286 -1.51 24.48 -9.67
C LYS A 286 -0.72 23.30 -9.15
N THR A 287 -1.23 22.08 -9.40
CA THR A 287 -0.60 20.83 -8.98
C THR A 287 -0.25 19.97 -10.20
N ARG A 288 1.01 19.57 -10.32
CA ARG A 288 1.52 18.79 -11.44
C ARG A 288 2.18 17.51 -10.93
N TYR A 289 1.81 16.34 -11.45
CA TYR A 289 2.47 15.08 -11.13
C TYR A 289 3.20 14.52 -12.33
N PHE A 290 4.43 14.07 -12.07
CA PHE A 290 5.29 13.39 -13.03
C PHE A 290 5.36 11.91 -12.62
N LEU A 291 4.68 11.03 -13.36
CA LEU A 291 4.50 9.63 -13.01
C LEU A 291 5.30 8.72 -13.92
N ALA A 292 6.01 7.76 -13.32
CA ALA A 292 6.68 6.67 -14.02
C ALA A 292 6.57 5.37 -13.22
N PHE A 293 6.89 4.23 -13.84
CA PHE A 293 6.95 2.96 -13.14
C PHE A 293 8.07 2.95 -12.10
N GLU A 294 9.27 3.42 -12.50
CA GLU A 294 10.46 3.45 -11.66
C GLU A 294 10.90 4.89 -11.32
N ASN A 295 11.30 5.11 -10.08
CA ASN A 295 11.83 6.41 -9.63
C ASN A 295 13.10 6.86 -10.36
N LYS A 296 13.91 5.91 -10.88
CA LYS A 296 15.18 6.18 -11.53
C LYS A 296 15.03 6.98 -12.84
N LEU A 297 13.83 7.00 -13.42
CA LEU A 297 13.57 7.68 -14.69
C LEU A 297 13.74 9.19 -14.58
N TYR A 298 13.51 9.76 -13.43
CA TYR A 298 13.61 11.20 -13.15
C TYR A 298 14.82 11.55 -12.28
N GLY A 299 15.91 10.74 -12.30
CA GLY A 299 17.03 10.81 -11.37
C GLY A 299 17.61 12.21 -11.15
N ASP A 300 17.82 12.98 -12.23
CA ASP A 300 18.46 14.29 -12.18
C ASP A 300 17.51 15.43 -11.75
N PHE A 301 16.19 15.26 -11.93
CA PHE A 301 15.17 16.24 -11.54
C PHE A 301 14.78 16.19 -10.07
N ARG A 302 15.19 15.15 -9.36
CA ARG A 302 14.95 15.01 -7.92
C ARG A 302 15.88 15.84 -7.04
N THR A 303 16.94 16.40 -7.60
CA THR A 303 18.02 17.04 -6.82
C THR A 303 17.63 18.36 -6.20
N THR A 304 16.54 19.00 -6.62
CA THR A 304 16.10 20.30 -6.08
C THR A 304 15.04 20.22 -4.99
N ALA A 305 14.26 19.14 -4.90
CA ALA A 305 13.16 19.06 -3.95
C ALA A 305 13.30 18.01 -2.85
N LEU A 306 13.99 16.90 -3.07
CA LEU A 306 14.16 15.84 -2.07
C LEU A 306 15.45 15.05 -2.30
N ASN A 307 16.56 15.50 -1.73
CA ASN A 307 17.79 14.71 -1.58
C ASN A 307 17.62 13.56 -0.59
N HIS A 308 16.56 12.76 -0.74
CA HIS A 308 16.47 11.47 -0.06
C HIS A 308 16.70 10.35 -1.08
N LYS A 309 17.97 9.98 -1.26
CA LYS A 309 18.30 8.65 -1.77
C LYS A 309 17.48 7.66 -0.96
N SER A 310 16.47 7.05 -1.55
CA SER A 310 15.94 5.79 -1.07
C SER A 310 17.04 4.75 -1.27
N LYS A 311 18.00 4.68 -0.34
CA LYS A 311 18.77 3.47 -0.15
C LYS A 311 17.72 2.37 0.03
N GLU A 312 17.87 1.26 -0.68
CA GLU A 312 17.03 0.09 -0.51
C GLU A 312 16.84 -0.11 0.99
N ASN A 313 15.58 -0.12 1.43
CA ASN A 313 15.25 -0.42 2.82
C ASN A 313 15.58 -1.88 3.07
N VAL A 314 16.86 -2.16 3.32
CA VAL A 314 17.27 -3.45 3.89
C VAL A 314 16.60 -3.50 5.25
N PRO A 315 15.75 -4.51 5.53
CA PRO A 315 15.13 -4.62 6.84
C PRO A 315 16.20 -4.59 7.93
N LEU A 316 16.06 -3.71 8.91
CA LEU A 316 17.05 -3.49 9.97
C LEU A 316 17.53 -4.78 10.64
N ILE A 317 16.71 -5.80 10.62
CA ILE A 317 16.99 -7.13 11.19
C ILE A 317 17.87 -8.02 10.34
N THR A 318 17.77 -7.97 9.02
CA THR A 318 18.77 -8.57 8.15
C THR A 318 20.14 -7.97 8.48
N SER A 319 20.17 -6.67 8.75
CA SER A 319 21.37 -5.97 9.21
C SER A 319 21.85 -6.43 10.61
N ILE A 320 20.93 -6.74 11.55
CA ILE A 320 21.33 -7.30 12.87
C ILE A 320 21.95 -8.68 12.74
N LEU A 321 21.35 -9.59 11.99
CA LEU A 321 21.91 -10.92 11.77
C LEU A 321 23.22 -10.87 10.98
N ASP A 322 23.34 -9.97 10.00
CA ASP A 322 24.58 -9.72 9.29
C ASP A 322 25.67 -9.18 10.21
N PHE A 323 25.29 -8.26 11.08
CA PHE A 323 26.18 -7.72 12.08
C PHE A 323 26.65 -8.81 13.08
N LEU A 324 25.72 -9.58 13.64
CA LEU A 324 26.05 -10.69 14.56
C LEU A 324 26.90 -11.78 13.88
N SER A 325 26.57 -12.13 12.63
CA SER A 325 27.35 -13.06 11.81
C SER A 325 28.80 -12.60 11.63
N ALA A 326 29.00 -11.30 11.37
CA ALA A 326 30.33 -10.71 11.27
C ALA A 326 31.04 -10.62 12.63
N PHE A 327 30.29 -10.24 13.68
CA PHE A 327 30.82 -10.10 15.04
C PHE A 327 31.36 -11.43 15.59
N PHE A 328 30.63 -12.52 15.39
CA PHE A 328 31.04 -13.85 15.80
C PHE A 328 31.90 -14.58 14.75
N ASN A 329 32.12 -13.99 13.58
CA ASN A 329 32.84 -14.60 12.47
C ASN A 329 32.27 -15.99 12.06
N VAL A 330 30.95 -16.11 12.01
CA VAL A 330 30.24 -17.35 11.66
C VAL A 330 29.16 -17.09 10.62
N LYS A 331 28.73 -18.12 9.90
CA LYS A 331 27.57 -18.01 9.01
C LYS A 331 26.29 -17.75 9.81
N LYS A 332 25.33 -17.04 9.23
CA LYS A 332 24.02 -16.77 9.88
C LYS A 332 23.32 -18.05 10.35
N SER A 333 23.39 -19.13 9.56
CA SER A 333 22.83 -20.44 9.91
C SER A 333 23.42 -21.05 11.18
N ASN A 334 24.63 -20.64 11.58
CA ASN A 334 25.36 -21.21 12.71
C ASN A 334 25.31 -20.30 13.97
N LEU A 335 24.62 -19.15 13.87
CA LEU A 335 24.53 -18.20 14.99
C LEU A 335 23.84 -18.81 16.22
N SER A 336 22.77 -19.57 16.03
CA SER A 336 22.06 -20.24 17.13
C SER A 336 22.96 -21.21 17.88
N GLU A 337 23.69 -22.05 17.17
CA GLU A 337 24.65 -22.99 17.74
C GLU A 337 25.81 -22.27 18.46
N THR A 338 26.38 -21.26 17.79
CA THR A 338 27.50 -20.48 18.34
C THR A 338 27.13 -19.76 19.64
N LEU A 339 25.88 -19.31 19.76
CA LEU A 339 25.37 -18.60 20.94
C LEU A 339 24.76 -19.53 21.99
N GLY A 340 24.66 -20.84 21.70
CA GLY A 340 23.99 -21.82 22.57
C GLY A 340 22.51 -21.55 22.75
N LEU A 341 21.85 -20.95 21.73
CA LEU A 341 20.45 -20.57 21.73
C LEU A 341 19.67 -21.42 20.73
N ASP A 342 18.42 -21.73 21.03
CA ASP A 342 17.52 -22.20 19.97
C ASP A 342 17.16 -21.05 19.01
N GLU A 343 16.67 -21.39 17.81
CA GLU A 343 16.36 -20.42 16.76
C GLU A 343 15.32 -19.38 17.22
N VAL A 344 14.37 -19.79 18.05
CA VAL A 344 13.31 -18.90 18.57
C VAL A 344 13.90 -17.91 19.59
N GLU A 345 14.78 -18.38 20.48
CA GLU A 345 15.43 -17.53 21.47
C GLU A 345 16.42 -16.57 20.81
N LEU A 346 17.15 -17.01 19.80
CA LEU A 346 17.98 -16.14 18.96
C LEU A 346 17.13 -15.00 18.35
N ARG A 347 16.01 -15.34 17.73
CA ARG A 347 15.11 -14.35 17.12
C ARG A 347 14.52 -13.40 18.15
N LYS A 348 14.14 -13.90 19.32
CA LYS A 348 13.68 -13.07 20.43
C LYS A 348 14.76 -12.06 20.88
N LYS A 349 16.00 -12.50 21.04
CA LYS A 349 17.11 -11.62 21.39
C LYS A 349 17.44 -10.60 20.30
N CYS A 350 17.41 -10.99 19.03
CA CYS A 350 17.53 -10.05 17.91
C CYS A 350 16.43 -8.99 17.94
N PHE A 351 15.21 -9.37 18.26
CA PHE A 351 14.10 -8.44 18.41
C PHE A 351 14.28 -7.49 19.60
N LEU A 352 14.72 -8.00 20.76
CA LEU A 352 15.04 -7.16 21.92
C LEU A 352 16.17 -6.17 21.60
N LEU A 353 17.21 -6.62 20.92
CA LEU A 353 18.29 -5.77 20.45
C LEU A 353 17.79 -4.66 19.50
N PHE A 354 16.92 -5.03 18.56
CA PHE A 354 16.28 -4.06 17.68
C PHE A 354 15.53 -2.97 18.46
N ASN A 355 14.75 -3.34 19.48
CA ASN A 355 14.03 -2.37 20.29
C ASN A 355 14.97 -1.47 21.12
N VAL A 356 16.01 -2.05 21.71
CA VAL A 356 17.02 -1.30 22.46
C VAL A 356 17.72 -0.29 21.56
N ILE A 357 18.11 -0.69 20.37
CA ILE A 357 18.77 0.19 19.39
C ILE A 357 17.80 1.29 18.91
N ASN A 358 16.56 0.97 18.63
CA ASN A 358 15.56 1.97 18.23
C ASN A 358 15.27 3.00 19.34
N GLN A 359 15.31 2.59 20.61
CA GLN A 359 15.08 3.49 21.75
C GLN A 359 16.30 4.36 22.06
N LYS A 360 17.50 3.77 22.07
CA LYS A 360 18.75 4.45 22.44
C LYS A 360 19.36 5.26 21.29
N GLN A 361 19.04 4.90 20.03
CA GLN A 361 19.59 5.54 18.82
C GLN A 361 21.12 5.68 18.86
N PRO A 362 21.87 4.57 18.98
CA PRO A 362 23.30 4.61 19.13
C PRO A 362 23.96 5.31 17.94
N THR A 363 24.91 6.18 18.21
CA THR A 363 25.62 6.99 17.22
C THR A 363 26.95 6.37 16.80
N ASP A 364 27.49 5.46 17.61
CA ASP A 364 28.78 4.82 17.37
C ASP A 364 28.76 3.30 17.61
N LEU A 365 29.89 2.66 17.27
CA LEU A 365 30.06 1.22 17.40
C LEU A 365 30.03 0.76 18.87
N GLU A 366 30.53 1.55 19.78
CA GLU A 366 30.65 1.17 21.19
C GLU A 366 29.29 1.05 21.86
N GLU A 367 28.40 1.99 21.61
CA GLU A 367 27.01 1.95 22.08
C GLU A 367 26.23 0.76 21.49
N ILE A 368 26.50 0.39 20.23
CA ILE A 368 25.91 -0.81 19.61
C ILE A 368 26.42 -2.07 20.31
N LEU A 369 27.73 -2.18 20.56
CA LEU A 369 28.34 -3.33 21.23
C LEU A 369 27.81 -3.48 22.65
N LEU A 370 27.71 -2.39 23.42
CA LEU A 370 27.12 -2.40 24.77
C LEU A 370 25.66 -2.88 24.74
N SER A 371 24.90 -2.50 23.73
CA SER A 371 23.53 -2.96 23.56
C SER A 371 23.47 -4.47 23.27
N ILE A 372 24.40 -5.00 22.45
CA ILE A 372 24.51 -6.44 22.18
C ILE A 372 24.90 -7.21 23.42
N GLU A 373 25.91 -6.75 24.15
CA GLU A 373 26.37 -7.36 25.41
C GLU A 373 25.22 -7.45 26.42
N GLY A 374 24.44 -6.37 26.56
CA GLY A 374 23.28 -6.34 27.46
C GLY A 374 22.18 -7.32 27.09
N VAL A 375 21.86 -7.44 25.79
CA VAL A 375 20.78 -8.32 25.33
C VAL A 375 21.20 -9.80 25.31
N PHE A 376 22.43 -10.09 24.89
CA PHE A 376 22.93 -11.46 24.72
C PHE A 376 23.67 -12.01 25.96
N ASN A 377 23.97 -11.18 26.97
CA ASN A 377 24.60 -11.57 28.21
C ASN A 377 25.97 -12.24 28.02
N PHE A 378 26.80 -11.76 27.10
CA PHE A 378 28.19 -12.21 26.98
C PHE A 378 29.18 -11.07 27.23
N LYS A 379 30.34 -11.40 27.74
CA LYS A 379 31.42 -10.44 27.93
C LYS A 379 32.32 -10.39 26.71
N ARG A 380 32.73 -9.20 26.34
CA ARG A 380 33.55 -8.87 25.19
C ARG A 380 34.89 -9.65 25.21
N ALA A 381 35.11 -10.45 24.18
CA ALA A 381 36.41 -11.01 23.86
C ALA A 381 36.78 -10.61 22.42
N ILE A 382 37.07 -9.32 22.20
CA ILE A 382 37.52 -8.85 20.88
C ILE A 382 39.01 -8.59 20.96
N ASN A 383 39.82 -9.52 20.44
CA ASN A 383 41.26 -9.37 20.37
C ASN A 383 41.85 -9.48 18.95
N GLU A 384 41.09 -9.20 17.90
CA GLU A 384 41.64 -9.24 16.54
C GLU A 384 41.28 -8.01 15.71
N ALA A 385 42.31 -7.26 15.29
CA ALA A 385 42.21 -6.02 14.51
C ALA A 385 41.46 -6.17 13.16
N LYS A 386 41.46 -7.35 12.54
CA LYS A 386 40.72 -7.64 11.30
C LYS A 386 39.20 -7.74 11.52
N ALA A 387 38.78 -8.32 12.64
CA ALA A 387 37.38 -8.39 13.02
C ALA A 387 36.81 -6.99 13.29
N GLN A 388 37.58 -6.11 13.90
CA GLN A 388 37.19 -4.73 14.16
C GLN A 388 36.88 -3.92 12.88
N PHE A 389 37.65 -4.09 11.81
CA PHE A 389 37.42 -3.35 10.56
C PHE A 389 36.11 -3.77 9.89
N ILE A 390 35.86 -5.07 9.78
CA ILE A 390 34.62 -5.62 9.19
C ILE A 390 33.40 -5.23 10.04
N ILE A 391 33.56 -5.25 11.36
CA ILE A 391 32.52 -4.86 12.31
C ILE A 391 32.23 -3.36 12.18
N GLN A 392 33.25 -2.50 12.08
CA GLN A 392 33.10 -1.06 11.90
C GLN A 392 32.38 -0.71 10.59
N GLU A 393 32.72 -1.38 9.49
CA GLU A 393 32.05 -1.15 8.21
C GLU A 393 30.56 -1.55 8.27
N LYS A 394 30.24 -2.69 8.89
CA LYS A 394 28.86 -3.15 9.05
C LYS A 394 28.09 -2.32 10.08
N ALA A 395 28.72 -1.87 11.16
CA ALA A 395 28.13 -0.95 12.11
C ALA A 395 27.82 0.40 11.47
N LYS A 396 28.73 0.93 10.66
CA LYS A 396 28.49 2.17 9.90
C LYS A 396 27.27 2.03 8.97
N LYS A 397 27.18 0.93 8.22
CA LYS A 397 25.99 0.65 7.37
C LYS A 397 24.71 0.50 8.20
N PHE A 398 24.82 -0.07 9.39
CA PHE A 398 23.70 -0.24 10.31
C PHE A 398 23.23 1.10 10.90
N VAL A 399 24.14 1.96 11.37
CA VAL A 399 23.85 3.32 11.84
C VAL A 399 23.27 4.17 10.70
N GLU A 400 23.83 4.09 9.50
CA GLU A 400 23.27 4.78 8.31
C GLU A 400 21.85 4.32 8.00
N ALA A 401 21.54 3.04 8.13
CA ALA A 401 20.19 2.50 7.95
C ALA A 401 19.20 2.99 9.03
N LEU A 402 19.67 3.13 10.28
CA LEU A 402 18.90 3.73 11.37
C LEU A 402 18.58 5.21 11.11
N THR A 403 19.58 5.99 10.70
CA THR A 403 19.43 7.43 10.43
C THR A 403 18.45 7.68 9.27
N VAL A 404 18.51 6.86 8.22
CA VAL A 404 17.55 6.92 7.09
C VAL A 404 16.12 6.60 7.54
N ARG A 405 15.95 5.68 8.50
CA ARG A 405 14.62 5.33 9.03
C ARG A 405 14.04 6.42 9.93
N GLN A 406 14.87 7.12 10.70
CA GLN A 406 14.43 8.25 11.53
C GLN A 406 13.93 9.41 10.69
N SER A 407 14.64 9.73 9.60
CA SER A 407 14.18 10.73 8.64
C SER A 407 12.87 10.32 7.95
N ALA A 408 12.65 9.02 7.69
CA ALA A 408 11.40 8.52 7.13
C ALA A 408 10.23 8.55 8.14
N GLN A 409 10.47 8.28 9.42
CA GLN A 409 9.42 8.36 10.47
C GLN A 409 9.03 9.80 10.81
N SER A 410 9.97 10.75 10.73
CA SER A 410 9.66 12.18 10.86
C SER A 410 8.88 12.74 9.67
N MET A 411 8.87 12.02 8.53
CA MET A 411 8.11 12.38 7.32
C MET A 411 6.67 11.86 7.30
N ASP A 412 6.29 10.95 8.20
CA ASP A 412 4.87 10.52 8.35
C ASP A 412 3.96 11.62 8.96
N SER A 413 4.53 12.77 9.35
CA SER A 413 3.83 13.97 9.83
C SER A 413 3.69 15.06 8.76
N PHE A 414 3.72 14.74 7.47
CA PHE A 414 3.46 15.71 6.42
C PHE A 414 2.02 16.23 6.52
N SER A 415 1.90 17.53 6.78
CA SER A 415 0.66 18.25 6.57
C SER A 415 0.36 18.30 5.06
N GLU A 416 -0.92 18.30 4.68
CA GLU A 416 -1.35 18.48 3.27
C GLU A 416 -0.74 19.75 2.61
N ALA A 417 -0.23 20.70 3.39
CA ALA A 417 0.42 21.92 2.91
C ALA A 417 1.79 21.68 2.24
N ASP A 418 2.41 20.51 2.48
CA ASP A 418 3.70 20.14 1.89
C ASP A 418 3.57 19.33 0.58
N LEU A 419 2.35 19.11 0.09
CA LEU A 419 2.07 18.53 -1.22
C LEU A 419 2.25 19.59 -2.32
N TYR A 420 3.48 19.74 -2.71
CA TYR A 420 3.96 20.77 -3.63
C TYR A 420 3.39 20.76 -5.03
N GLN A 421 3.50 21.92 -5.64
CA GLN A 421 3.14 22.23 -7.02
C GLN A 421 3.61 21.16 -8.01
N ASP A 422 4.84 20.62 -7.87
CA ASP A 422 5.41 19.61 -8.77
C ASP A 422 5.94 18.39 -8.00
N SER A 423 5.36 17.22 -8.25
CA SER A 423 5.75 15.98 -7.56
C SER A 423 6.13 14.86 -8.52
N PHE A 424 7.38 14.37 -8.38
CA PHE A 424 7.88 13.20 -9.12
C PHE A 424 7.59 11.92 -8.33
N LEU A 425 6.68 11.10 -8.82
CA LEU A 425 6.16 9.94 -8.09
C LEU A 425 6.23 8.66 -8.95
N THR A 426 6.33 7.51 -8.31
CA THR A 426 5.95 6.28 -8.99
C THR A 426 4.43 6.19 -9.11
N ILE A 427 3.94 5.48 -10.13
CA ILE A 427 2.51 5.22 -10.29
C ILE A 427 1.92 4.58 -9.02
N HIS A 428 2.67 3.69 -8.34
CA HIS A 428 2.24 3.09 -7.08
C HIS A 428 2.02 4.14 -5.97
N LYS A 429 2.93 5.11 -5.85
CA LYS A 429 2.82 6.18 -4.85
C LYS A 429 1.72 7.19 -5.17
N SER A 430 1.33 7.33 -6.44
CA SER A 430 0.23 8.22 -6.84
C SER A 430 -1.16 7.65 -6.51
N LYS A 431 -1.25 6.39 -6.09
CA LYS A 431 -2.53 5.79 -5.72
C LYS A 431 -3.16 6.55 -4.55
N GLY A 432 -4.44 6.91 -4.69
CA GLY A 432 -5.17 7.75 -3.74
C GLY A 432 -5.01 9.26 -3.96
N LEU A 433 -3.95 9.69 -4.63
CA LEU A 433 -3.69 11.11 -4.91
C LEU A 433 -4.39 11.60 -6.18
N GLN A 434 -4.36 12.92 -6.39
CA GLN A 434 -4.89 13.60 -7.60
C GLN A 434 -4.14 14.91 -7.83
N ALA A 435 -4.02 15.32 -9.09
CA ALA A 435 -3.41 16.59 -9.48
C ALA A 435 -4.21 17.25 -10.60
N ASP A 436 -4.00 18.55 -10.81
CA ASP A 436 -4.68 19.26 -11.90
C ASP A 436 -4.16 18.77 -13.26
N ALA A 437 -2.83 18.62 -13.39
CA ALA A 437 -2.19 18.03 -14.57
C ALA A 437 -1.28 16.85 -14.20
N VAL A 438 -1.21 15.85 -15.07
CA VAL A 438 -0.37 14.65 -14.87
C VAL A 438 0.36 14.31 -16.16
N LEU A 439 1.67 14.14 -16.05
CA LEU A 439 2.52 13.53 -17.08
C LEU A 439 2.82 12.09 -16.71
N VAL A 440 2.55 11.15 -17.62
CA VAL A 440 2.85 9.73 -17.45
C VAL A 440 3.89 9.30 -18.50
N VAL A 441 5.07 8.87 -18.07
CA VAL A 441 6.17 8.52 -18.95
C VAL A 441 6.44 7.03 -18.93
N ALA A 442 6.29 6.38 -20.09
CA ALA A 442 6.69 5.00 -20.31
C ALA A 442 8.16 4.92 -20.73
N LYS A 443 8.89 3.92 -20.23
CA LYS A 443 10.28 3.67 -20.59
C LYS A 443 10.42 3.07 -21.99
N THR A 444 9.44 2.26 -22.38
CA THR A 444 9.42 1.56 -23.68
C THR A 444 8.01 1.53 -24.26
N GLU A 445 7.90 1.36 -25.58
CA GLU A 445 6.62 1.18 -26.26
C GLU A 445 5.82 -0.01 -25.72
N ASN A 446 6.49 -1.13 -25.42
CA ASN A 446 5.85 -2.31 -24.84
C ASN A 446 5.24 -2.02 -23.46
N GLU A 447 5.88 -1.17 -22.64
CA GLU A 447 5.31 -0.71 -21.37
C GLU A 447 4.06 0.14 -21.61
N LEU A 448 4.15 1.08 -22.55
CA LEU A 448 3.01 1.92 -22.96
C LEU A 448 1.83 1.07 -23.44
N LEU A 449 2.07 0.11 -24.34
CA LEU A 449 1.02 -0.79 -24.87
C LEU A 449 0.36 -1.61 -23.77
N LYS A 450 1.11 -2.09 -22.77
CA LYS A 450 0.54 -2.76 -21.60
C LYS A 450 -0.37 -1.85 -20.78
N TRP A 451 -0.05 -0.57 -20.66
CA TRP A 451 -0.91 0.41 -19.98
C TRP A 451 -2.17 0.73 -20.76
N LEU A 452 -2.09 0.69 -22.10
CA LEU A 452 -3.19 0.93 -23.04
C LEU A 452 -4.03 -0.32 -23.33
N GLU A 453 -3.78 -1.45 -22.65
CA GLU A 453 -4.56 -2.68 -22.83
C GLU A 453 -6.03 -2.46 -22.49
N LYS A 454 -6.92 -2.77 -23.43
CA LYS A 454 -8.38 -2.59 -23.32
C LYS A 454 -9.11 -3.89 -23.07
N ASP A 455 -8.54 -5.02 -23.52
CA ASP A 455 -9.21 -6.31 -23.41
C ASP A 455 -9.46 -6.67 -21.95
N LYS A 456 -10.73 -6.84 -21.61
CA LYS A 456 -11.16 -7.08 -20.23
C LYS A 456 -10.62 -8.39 -19.67
N ASP A 457 -10.58 -9.42 -20.49
CA ASP A 457 -10.11 -10.74 -20.08
C ASP A 457 -8.59 -10.74 -19.87
N THR A 458 -7.84 -10.07 -20.73
CA THR A 458 -6.40 -9.86 -20.58
C THR A 458 -6.10 -9.07 -19.29
N ARG A 459 -6.85 -8.00 -19.02
CA ARG A 459 -6.67 -7.20 -17.80
C ARG A 459 -6.99 -7.98 -16.53
N LEU A 460 -8.07 -8.78 -16.53
CA LEU A 460 -8.48 -9.58 -15.38
C LEU A 460 -7.56 -10.78 -15.13
N ASN A 461 -7.06 -11.40 -16.20
CA ASN A 461 -6.23 -12.60 -16.14
C ASN A 461 -4.73 -12.31 -16.06
N SER A 462 -4.30 -11.07 -16.26
CA SER A 462 -2.90 -10.68 -16.14
C SER A 462 -2.37 -10.99 -14.74
N ASN A 463 -1.36 -11.85 -14.67
CA ASN A 463 -0.60 -12.10 -13.44
C ASN A 463 0.24 -10.89 -13.01
N GLN A 464 0.34 -9.88 -13.87
CA GLN A 464 1.07 -8.63 -13.65
C GLN A 464 0.06 -7.49 -13.63
N ASP A 465 0.12 -6.66 -12.61
CA ASP A 465 -0.75 -5.49 -12.43
C ASP A 465 -0.47 -4.36 -13.44
N THR A 466 0.30 -4.64 -14.51
CA THR A 466 0.86 -3.63 -15.43
C THR A 466 -0.22 -2.83 -16.15
N SER A 467 -1.28 -3.48 -16.63
CA SER A 467 -2.40 -2.78 -17.29
C SER A 467 -3.18 -1.89 -16.32
N ARG A 468 -3.31 -2.33 -15.06
CA ARG A 468 -3.97 -1.53 -14.00
C ARG A 468 -3.15 -0.31 -13.60
N LEU A 469 -1.81 -0.39 -13.69
CA LEU A 469 -0.94 0.77 -13.47
C LEU A 469 -1.27 1.91 -14.43
N GLY A 470 -1.51 1.60 -15.72
CA GLY A 470 -1.99 2.59 -16.69
C GLY A 470 -3.28 3.26 -16.22
N TYR A 471 -4.31 2.47 -15.86
CA TYR A 471 -5.56 3.03 -15.36
C TYR A 471 -5.38 3.90 -14.09
N VAL A 472 -4.56 3.45 -13.15
CA VAL A 472 -4.25 4.24 -11.95
C VAL A 472 -3.62 5.57 -12.34
N ALA A 473 -2.59 5.58 -13.18
CA ALA A 473 -1.90 6.80 -13.63
C ALA A 473 -2.85 7.75 -14.38
N PHE A 474 -3.59 7.22 -15.36
CA PHE A 474 -4.49 7.99 -16.23
C PHE A 474 -5.71 8.56 -15.48
N SER A 475 -6.06 8.00 -14.33
CA SER A 475 -7.17 8.46 -13.50
C SER A 475 -6.77 9.47 -12.42
N ARG A 476 -5.50 9.93 -12.38
CA ARG A 476 -5.02 10.92 -11.40
C ARG A 476 -5.35 12.37 -11.78
N PRO A 477 -5.30 12.77 -13.07
CA PRO A 477 -5.51 14.16 -13.44
C PRO A 477 -6.98 14.59 -13.31
N LYS A 478 -7.15 15.90 -13.02
CA LYS A 478 -8.44 16.58 -13.10
C LYS A 478 -8.67 17.17 -14.49
N GLU A 479 -7.69 17.92 -15.00
CA GLU A 479 -7.84 18.76 -16.20
C GLU A 479 -7.03 18.26 -17.39
N LEU A 480 -5.75 17.85 -17.16
CA LEU A 480 -4.82 17.55 -18.24
C LEU A 480 -4.04 16.25 -18.00
N LEU A 481 -4.08 15.36 -18.98
CA LEU A 481 -3.28 14.15 -19.03
C LEU A 481 -2.31 14.20 -20.21
N CYS A 482 -1.01 14.21 -19.92
CA CYS A 482 0.03 14.02 -20.91
C CYS A 482 0.64 12.62 -20.78
N ILE A 483 0.87 11.96 -21.91
CA ILE A 483 1.49 10.64 -22.00
C ILE A 483 2.73 10.78 -22.87
N ALA A 484 3.84 10.13 -22.52
CA ALA A 484 5.05 10.11 -23.32
C ALA A 484 5.74 8.74 -23.26
N CYS A 485 6.64 8.48 -24.20
CA CYS A 485 7.45 7.27 -24.25
C CYS A 485 8.90 7.64 -24.58
N LEU A 486 9.87 7.11 -23.78
CA LEU A 486 11.31 7.37 -24.00
C LEU A 486 11.91 6.61 -25.18
N LYS A 487 11.13 5.83 -25.90
CA LYS A 487 11.51 5.18 -27.14
C LYS A 487 10.53 5.58 -28.23
N PRO A 488 11.00 5.65 -29.49
CA PRO A 488 10.11 5.86 -30.62
C PRO A 488 8.97 4.84 -30.61
N ILE A 489 7.77 5.29 -30.91
CA ILE A 489 6.59 4.44 -31.01
C ILE A 489 6.28 4.13 -32.48
N SER A 490 5.75 2.94 -32.74
CA SER A 490 5.36 2.49 -34.08
C SER A 490 4.15 3.26 -34.61
N LEU A 491 3.94 3.21 -35.91
CA LEU A 491 2.73 3.76 -36.54
C LEU A 491 1.45 3.11 -35.99
N GLU A 492 1.51 1.82 -35.67
CA GLU A 492 0.38 1.09 -35.08
C GLU A 492 0.01 1.66 -33.70
N THR A 493 1.01 1.97 -32.88
CA THR A 493 0.80 2.60 -31.56
C THR A 493 0.26 4.02 -31.71
N GLN A 494 0.75 4.80 -32.69
CA GLN A 494 0.21 6.13 -32.99
C GLN A 494 -1.27 6.05 -33.41
N MET A 495 -1.62 5.12 -34.30
CA MET A 495 -3.00 4.87 -34.71
C MET A 495 -3.88 4.41 -33.54
N LEU A 496 -3.34 3.61 -32.61
CA LEU A 496 -4.05 3.22 -31.40
C LEU A 496 -4.36 4.44 -30.51
N LEU A 497 -3.37 5.31 -30.28
CA LEU A 497 -3.55 6.53 -29.49
C LEU A 497 -4.61 7.44 -30.14
N GLN A 498 -4.58 7.63 -31.46
CA GLN A 498 -5.62 8.39 -32.17
C GLN A 498 -7.00 7.78 -32.04
N LYS A 499 -7.14 6.45 -32.14
CA LYS A 499 -8.42 5.74 -31.90
C LYS A 499 -8.92 5.90 -30.46
N LEU A 500 -8.05 6.22 -29.52
CA LEU A 500 -8.35 6.55 -28.15
C LEU A 500 -8.66 8.04 -27.93
N ASN A 501 -8.72 8.84 -28.99
CA ASN A 501 -8.85 10.30 -28.95
C ASN A 501 -7.72 10.99 -28.17
N VAL A 502 -6.49 10.48 -28.29
CA VAL A 502 -5.28 11.11 -27.77
C VAL A 502 -4.72 12.02 -28.87
N SER A 503 -4.55 13.29 -28.56
CA SER A 503 -3.95 14.27 -29.48
C SER A 503 -2.43 14.07 -29.52
N LEU A 504 -1.84 13.94 -30.73
CA LEU A 504 -0.39 13.86 -30.87
C LEU A 504 0.20 15.28 -30.87
N TYR A 505 1.11 15.54 -29.94
CA TYR A 505 1.81 16.83 -29.83
C TYR A 505 3.22 16.67 -30.43
N PRO A 506 3.48 17.26 -31.63
CA PRO A 506 4.78 17.17 -32.27
C PRO A 506 5.78 18.08 -31.57
N VAL A 507 6.89 17.52 -31.13
CA VAL A 507 8.01 18.28 -30.58
C VAL A 507 8.93 18.65 -31.72
N LEU A 508 9.13 19.93 -31.96
CA LEU A 508 10.16 20.43 -32.88
C LEU A 508 11.49 20.31 -32.15
N GLU A 509 12.24 19.24 -32.42
CA GLU A 509 13.61 19.11 -31.89
C GLU A 509 14.46 20.28 -32.45
N LYS A 510 14.91 21.16 -31.54
CA LYS A 510 15.91 22.16 -31.91
C LYS A 510 17.20 21.41 -32.26
N PRO A 511 17.86 21.70 -33.40
CA PRO A 511 19.14 21.08 -33.73
C PRO A 511 20.13 21.35 -32.60
N GLU A 512 20.79 20.30 -32.14
CA GLU A 512 21.86 20.41 -31.14
C GLU A 512 22.94 21.36 -31.70
N LYS A 513 23.24 22.44 -30.94
CA LYS A 513 24.30 23.38 -31.22
C LYS A 513 25.66 22.78 -30.83
#